data_710875ab31da2a04ffd735323b8cb5e1
#
_entry.id   710875ab31da2a04ffd735323b8cb5e1
#
_cell.length_a   1.000
_cell.length_b   1.000
_cell.length_c   1.000
_cell.angle_alpha   90.00
_cell.angle_beta   90.00
_cell.angle_gamma   90.00
#
_symmetry.space_group_name_H-M   'P 1'
#
loop_
_entity.id
_entity.type
_entity.pdbx_description
1 polymer ?
#
loop_
_entity_poly.entity_id
_entity_poly.type
_entity_poly.pdbx_seq_one_letter_code
_entity_poly.pdbx_strand_id
1 'polypeptide(L)'
;MYFCTKVIEIIKMRKDMENNMFCFQCQETAKGFGCTLKGVCGKNATTARTMDLLLFVVRGISVVADQLRQHSLPVKKDVDNFIVDALFCTITNANFDDESIMKRIDKGLVIRNDLKHQAFAKDI
;
A
#
# COMPACT_ATOMS: atom_id res chain seq x y z
N MET A 1 -9.21 -17.97 -32.47
CA MET A 1 -7.82 -18.34 -32.13
C MET A 1 -7.06 -17.24 -31.38
N TYR A 2 -7.17 -15.98 -31.75
CA TYR A 2 -6.50 -14.87 -31.07
C TYR A 2 -6.94 -14.62 -29.60
N PHE A 3 -8.20 -14.90 -29.27
CA PHE A 3 -8.74 -14.71 -27.91
C PHE A 3 -8.20 -15.73 -26.89
N CYS A 4 -7.96 -16.95 -27.33
CA CYS A 4 -7.49 -18.02 -26.44
C CYS A 4 -6.02 -17.82 -26.01
N THR A 5 -5.19 -17.29 -26.92
CA THR A 5 -3.76 -17.04 -26.65
C THR A 5 -3.58 -15.91 -25.64
N LYS A 6 -4.36 -14.82 -25.74
CA LYS A 6 -4.33 -13.70 -24.78
C LYS A 6 -4.79 -14.11 -23.38
N VAL A 7 -5.83 -14.96 -23.28
CA VAL A 7 -6.30 -15.45 -21.99
C VAL A 7 -5.25 -16.33 -21.32
N ILE A 8 -4.57 -17.19 -22.09
CA ILE A 8 -3.47 -18.04 -21.58
C ILE A 8 -2.29 -17.18 -21.12
N GLU A 9 -1.93 -16.14 -21.87
CA GLU A 9 -0.87 -15.20 -21.46
C GLU A 9 -1.22 -14.45 -20.18
N ILE A 10 -2.46 -13.97 -20.05
CA ILE A 10 -2.93 -13.30 -18.84
C ILE A 10 -2.92 -14.25 -17.63
N ILE A 11 -3.35 -15.50 -17.82
CA ILE A 11 -3.30 -16.52 -16.76
C ILE A 11 -1.85 -16.84 -16.36
N LYS A 12 -0.95 -16.95 -17.35
CA LYS A 12 0.47 -17.19 -17.12
C LYS A 12 1.13 -16.01 -16.40
N MET A 13 0.86 -14.77 -16.84
CA MET A 13 1.30 -13.55 -16.16
C MET A 13 0.76 -13.45 -14.73
N ARG A 14 -0.50 -13.81 -14.48
CA ARG A 14 -1.07 -13.89 -13.12
C ARG A 14 -0.32 -14.91 -12.26
N LYS A 15 -0.05 -16.09 -12.80
CA LYS A 15 0.66 -17.16 -12.09
C LYS A 15 2.12 -16.81 -11.80
N ASP A 16 2.78 -16.14 -12.74
CA ASP A 16 4.14 -15.62 -12.55
C ASP A 16 4.15 -14.46 -11.53
N MET A 17 3.10 -13.63 -11.48
CA MET A 17 2.93 -12.61 -10.45
C MET A 17 2.60 -13.19 -9.06
N GLU A 18 1.88 -14.32 -8.99
CA GLU A 18 1.60 -15.01 -7.72
C GLU A 18 2.86 -15.59 -7.07
N ASN A 19 3.81 -16.04 -7.89
CA ASN A 19 5.05 -16.66 -7.43
C ASN A 19 6.22 -15.68 -7.27
N ASN A 20 6.08 -14.43 -7.74
CA ASN A 20 7.16 -13.45 -7.69
C ASN A 20 6.94 -12.48 -6.53
N MET A 21 7.80 -12.58 -5.52
CA MET A 21 7.76 -11.78 -4.32
C MET A 21 9.04 -10.94 -4.21
N PHE A 22 8.87 -9.69 -3.83
CA PHE A 22 9.92 -8.87 -3.22
C PHE A 22 9.29 -8.06 -2.09
N CYS A 23 9.82 -8.20 -0.88
CA CYS A 23 9.37 -7.44 0.27
C CYS A 23 10.55 -6.84 1.03
N PHE A 24 10.53 -5.52 1.17
CA PHE A 24 11.49 -4.72 1.94
C PHE A 24 10.74 -3.75 2.87
N GLN A 25 9.75 -4.26 3.60
CA GLN A 25 8.85 -3.43 4.42
C GLN A 25 9.36 -3.24 5.85
N CYS A 26 10.24 -4.11 6.32
CA CYS A 26 10.81 -4.05 7.67
C CYS A 26 12.32 -4.30 7.66
N GLN A 27 12.98 -4.01 8.77
CA GLN A 27 14.43 -4.22 8.92
C GLN A 27 14.85 -5.70 9.03
N GLU A 28 13.90 -6.61 9.33
CA GLU A 28 14.13 -8.06 9.44
C GLU A 28 14.17 -8.77 8.08
N THR A 29 14.17 -8.01 7.00
CA THR A 29 14.18 -8.55 5.65
C THR A 29 15.37 -9.46 5.38
N ALA A 30 15.18 -10.51 4.59
CA ALA A 30 16.20 -11.51 4.32
C ALA A 30 17.52 -10.89 3.86
N LYS A 31 18.61 -11.20 4.56
CA LYS A 31 19.98 -10.74 4.27
C LYS A 31 20.13 -9.21 4.21
N GLY A 32 19.22 -8.44 4.80
CA GLY A 32 19.21 -6.98 4.68
C GLY A 32 18.94 -6.46 3.26
N PHE A 33 18.55 -7.33 2.34
CA PHE A 33 18.30 -7.02 0.93
C PHE A 33 16.81 -7.02 0.58
N GLY A 34 16.11 -8.11 0.87
CA GLY A 34 14.70 -8.28 0.60
C GLY A 34 14.26 -9.74 0.68
N CYS A 35 13.00 -9.97 1.02
CA CYS A 35 12.41 -11.29 1.00
C CYS A 35 11.85 -11.58 -0.40
N THR A 36 12.33 -12.65 -1.04
CA THR A 36 12.01 -12.98 -2.45
C THR A 36 11.22 -14.27 -2.62
N LEU A 37 11.25 -15.18 -1.64
CA LEU A 37 10.52 -16.44 -1.66
C LEU A 37 9.32 -16.40 -0.73
N LYS A 38 9.57 -16.02 0.51
CA LYS A 38 8.60 -15.83 1.59
C LYS A 38 9.19 -14.83 2.58
N GLY A 39 8.36 -14.03 3.22
CA GLY A 39 8.82 -13.18 4.30
C GLY A 39 9.49 -13.99 5.41
N VAL A 40 10.59 -13.50 5.99
CA VAL A 40 11.19 -14.08 7.21
C VAL A 40 10.13 -14.15 8.33
N CYS A 41 9.20 -13.18 8.35
CA CYS A 41 8.04 -13.14 9.25
C CYS A 41 6.92 -14.13 8.90
N GLY A 42 7.01 -14.82 7.76
CA GLY A 42 5.97 -15.72 7.26
C GLY A 42 5.00 -15.11 6.24
N LYS A 43 5.15 -13.82 5.92
CA LYS A 43 4.32 -13.11 4.93
C LYS A 43 4.46 -13.76 3.56
N ASN A 44 3.32 -14.02 2.89
CA ASN A 44 3.30 -14.51 1.51
C ASN A 44 3.36 -13.36 0.50
N ALA A 45 3.50 -13.70 -0.79
CA ALA A 45 3.61 -12.73 -1.87
C ALA A 45 2.35 -11.84 -2.01
N THR A 46 1.16 -12.40 -1.82
CA THR A 46 -0.10 -11.63 -1.91
C THR A 46 -0.19 -10.60 -0.82
N THR A 47 0.03 -11.00 0.43
CA THR A 47 0.01 -10.08 1.58
C THR A 47 1.08 -8.99 1.45
N ALA A 48 2.29 -9.35 1.00
CA ALA A 48 3.37 -8.38 0.77
C ALA A 48 2.96 -7.32 -0.25
N ARG A 49 2.37 -7.71 -1.38
CA ARG A 49 1.89 -6.79 -2.42
C ARG A 49 0.73 -5.92 -1.96
N THR A 50 -0.19 -6.50 -1.19
CA THR A 50 -1.32 -5.73 -0.62
C THR A 50 -0.81 -4.66 0.35
N MET A 51 0.20 -4.99 1.15
CA MET A 51 0.86 -4.01 2.02
C MET A 51 1.66 -2.96 1.24
N ASP A 52 2.32 -3.33 0.13
CA ASP A 52 2.96 -2.35 -0.76
C ASP A 52 1.95 -1.37 -1.36
N LEU A 53 0.76 -1.85 -1.74
CA LEU A 53 -0.33 -0.99 -2.20
C LEU A 53 -0.81 -0.04 -1.09
N LEU A 54 -0.93 -0.52 0.14
CA LEU A 54 -1.25 0.32 1.30
C LEU A 54 -0.19 1.42 1.48
N LEU A 55 1.09 1.08 1.40
CA LEU A 55 2.19 2.06 1.48
C LEU A 55 2.13 3.09 0.36
N PHE A 56 1.77 2.67 -0.86
CA PHE A 56 1.57 3.59 -1.98
C PHE A 56 0.43 4.60 -1.71
N VAL A 57 -0.69 4.15 -1.16
CA VAL A 57 -1.80 5.02 -0.76
C VAL A 57 -1.38 5.99 0.34
N VAL A 58 -0.66 5.50 1.36
CA VAL A 58 -0.13 6.33 2.46
C VAL A 58 0.81 7.41 1.94
N ARG A 59 1.68 7.11 0.98
CA ARG A 59 2.53 8.13 0.33
C ARG A 59 1.69 9.22 -0.33
N GLY A 60 0.65 8.84 -1.06
CA GLY A 60 -0.25 9.81 -1.69
C GLY A 60 -0.96 10.71 -0.68
N ILE A 61 -1.43 10.15 0.43
CA ILE A 61 -2.02 10.92 1.55
C ILE A 61 -0.99 11.89 2.13
N SER A 62 0.21 11.41 2.41
CA SER A 62 1.28 12.19 3.05
C SER A 62 1.69 13.39 2.21
N VAL A 63 1.83 13.21 0.89
CA VAL A 63 2.19 14.31 -0.04
C VAL A 63 1.12 15.41 0.01
N VAL A 64 -0.16 15.07 -0.11
CA VAL A 64 -1.22 16.07 -0.11
C VAL A 64 -1.37 16.74 1.26
N ALA A 65 -1.28 15.96 2.35
CA ALA A 65 -1.33 16.50 3.71
C ALA A 65 -0.19 17.47 3.99
N ASP A 66 1.01 17.17 3.51
CA ASP A 66 2.18 18.03 3.64
C ASP A 66 2.00 19.34 2.86
N GLN A 67 1.52 19.28 1.61
CA GLN A 67 1.21 20.47 0.81
C GLN A 67 0.17 21.37 1.50
N LEU A 68 -0.90 20.81 2.04
CA LEU A 68 -1.90 21.57 2.78
C LEU A 68 -1.27 22.29 3.99
N ARG A 69 -0.40 21.61 4.75
CA ARG A 69 0.30 22.20 5.90
C ARG A 69 1.27 23.30 5.50
N GLN A 70 2.00 23.14 4.40
CA GLN A 70 2.89 24.19 3.87
C GLN A 70 2.13 25.46 3.51
N HIS A 71 0.86 25.34 3.11
CA HIS A 71 -0.05 26.45 2.85
C HIS A 71 -0.87 26.89 4.09
N SER A 72 -0.47 26.45 5.28
CA SER A 72 -1.15 26.76 6.57
C SER A 72 -2.62 26.32 6.61
N LEU A 73 -2.98 25.30 5.84
CA LEU A 73 -4.33 24.73 5.84
C LEU A 73 -4.45 23.58 6.86
N PRO A 74 -5.59 23.44 7.52
CA PRO A 74 -5.76 22.42 8.55
C PRO A 74 -5.83 21.02 7.93
N VAL A 75 -5.14 20.08 8.53
CA VAL A 75 -5.28 18.64 8.27
C VAL A 75 -5.78 17.98 9.55
N LYS A 76 -6.85 17.20 9.44
CA LYS A 76 -7.44 16.52 10.59
C LYS A 76 -6.44 15.54 11.22
N LYS A 77 -6.40 15.46 12.53
CA LYS A 77 -5.55 14.52 13.27
C LYS A 77 -5.79 13.05 12.90
N ASP A 78 -7.00 12.71 12.48
CA ASP A 78 -7.35 11.36 12.03
C ASP A 78 -6.55 10.91 10.80
N VAL A 79 -6.08 11.86 9.98
CA VAL A 79 -5.18 11.58 8.85
C VAL A 79 -3.83 11.07 9.36
N ASP A 80 -3.26 11.74 10.36
CA ASP A 80 -1.99 11.33 10.96
C ASP A 80 -2.13 9.98 11.68
N ASN A 81 -3.22 9.78 12.42
CA ASN A 81 -3.51 8.51 13.08
C ASN A 81 -3.63 7.37 12.06
N PHE A 82 -4.27 7.63 10.92
CA PHE A 82 -4.36 6.63 9.85
C PHE A 82 -2.98 6.29 9.27
N ILE A 83 -2.13 7.29 9.00
CA ILE A 83 -0.78 7.08 8.47
C ILE A 83 0.04 6.21 9.45
N VAL A 84 -0.01 6.54 10.74
CA VAL A 84 0.72 5.77 11.77
C VAL A 84 0.20 4.33 11.84
N ASP A 85 -1.12 4.12 11.89
CA ASP A 85 -1.73 2.78 11.93
C ASP A 85 -1.36 1.95 10.70
N ALA A 86 -1.42 2.55 9.51
CA ALA A 86 -1.10 1.88 8.26
C ALA A 86 0.39 1.48 8.20
N LEU A 87 1.30 2.38 8.58
CA LEU A 87 2.74 2.07 8.63
C LEU A 87 3.04 0.99 9.67
N PHE A 88 2.45 1.09 10.84
CA PHE A 88 2.62 0.11 11.92
C PHE A 88 2.15 -1.29 11.49
N CYS A 89 1.03 -1.38 10.77
CA CYS A 89 0.52 -2.64 10.21
C CYS A 89 1.53 -3.36 9.32
N THR A 90 2.35 -2.64 8.55
CA THR A 90 3.32 -3.23 7.62
C THR A 90 4.60 -3.74 8.28
N ILE A 91 4.94 -3.24 9.46
CA ILE A 91 6.22 -3.55 10.13
C ILE A 91 6.09 -4.48 11.34
N THR A 92 4.93 -4.54 11.99
CA THR A 92 4.73 -5.38 13.19
C THR A 92 4.59 -6.86 12.88
N ASN A 93 4.19 -7.20 11.64
CA ASN A 93 4.03 -8.58 11.17
C ASN A 93 3.10 -9.44 12.06
N ALA A 94 2.11 -8.78 12.65
CA ALA A 94 1.12 -9.40 13.54
C ALA A 94 -0.22 -9.68 12.85
N ASN A 95 -0.50 -9.00 11.72
CA ASN A 95 -1.73 -9.15 10.96
C ASN A 95 -1.44 -9.39 9.48
N PHE A 96 -1.73 -10.61 9.01
CA PHE A 96 -1.62 -11.03 7.60
C PHE A 96 -3.00 -11.28 6.97
N ASP A 97 -4.04 -10.70 7.52
CA ASP A 97 -5.39 -10.73 6.97
C ASP A 97 -5.50 -9.74 5.81
N ASP A 98 -5.44 -10.26 4.60
CA ASP A 98 -5.50 -9.47 3.37
C ASP A 98 -6.80 -8.66 3.26
N GLU A 99 -7.93 -9.19 3.75
CA GLU A 99 -9.20 -8.46 3.75
C GLU A 99 -9.15 -7.24 4.66
N SER A 100 -8.57 -7.38 5.84
CA SER A 100 -8.36 -6.26 6.77
C SER A 100 -7.44 -5.20 6.19
N ILE A 101 -6.38 -5.61 5.47
CA ILE A 101 -5.47 -4.68 4.78
C ILE A 101 -6.18 -3.96 3.64
N MET A 102 -7.00 -4.66 2.86
CA MET A 102 -7.80 -4.04 1.79
C MET A 102 -8.78 -3.00 2.33
N LYS A 103 -9.44 -3.26 3.45
CA LYS A 103 -10.30 -2.25 4.12
C LYS A 103 -9.52 -1.00 4.53
N ARG A 104 -8.27 -1.14 4.95
CA ARG A 104 -7.40 0.01 5.21
C ARG A 104 -7.06 0.78 3.94
N ILE A 105 -6.81 0.08 2.84
CA ILE A 105 -6.57 0.70 1.53
C ILE A 105 -7.79 1.52 1.10
N ASP A 106 -8.98 0.96 1.17
CA ASP A 106 -10.23 1.65 0.82
C ASP A 106 -10.42 2.90 1.67
N LYS A 107 -10.23 2.80 2.98
CA LYS A 107 -10.26 3.95 3.89
C LYS A 107 -9.22 5.00 3.52
N GLY A 108 -8.01 4.58 3.19
CA GLY A 108 -6.94 5.47 2.75
C GLY A 108 -7.26 6.21 1.45
N LEU A 109 -7.90 5.54 0.50
CA LEU A 109 -8.35 6.17 -0.75
C LEU A 109 -9.40 7.25 -0.53
N VAL A 110 -10.34 7.03 0.40
CA VAL A 110 -11.32 8.06 0.80
C VAL A 110 -10.59 9.26 1.42
N ILE A 111 -9.71 9.05 2.38
CA ILE A 111 -8.91 10.12 3.01
C ILE A 111 -8.12 10.91 1.96
N ARG A 112 -7.44 10.21 1.05
CA ARG A 112 -6.67 10.85 -0.03
C ARG A 112 -7.56 11.72 -0.91
N ASN A 113 -8.72 11.24 -1.30
CA ASN A 113 -9.64 11.98 -2.15
C ASN A 113 -10.18 13.22 -1.43
N ASP A 114 -10.54 13.13 -0.16
CA ASP A 114 -11.00 14.27 0.64
C ASP A 114 -9.91 15.35 0.73
N LEU A 115 -8.66 14.98 1.00
CA LEU A 115 -7.54 15.91 1.03
C LEU A 115 -7.28 16.55 -0.34
N LYS A 116 -7.38 15.79 -1.42
CA LYS A 116 -7.26 16.33 -2.79
C LYS A 116 -8.36 17.34 -3.10
N HIS A 117 -9.61 17.07 -2.73
CA HIS A 117 -10.70 18.03 -2.88
C HIS A 117 -10.44 19.31 -2.09
N GLN A 118 -9.92 19.18 -0.87
CA GLN A 118 -9.54 20.35 -0.06
C GLN A 118 -8.42 21.18 -0.72
N ALA A 119 -7.41 20.51 -1.28
CA ALA A 119 -6.30 21.15 -1.99
C ALA A 119 -6.80 21.89 -3.25
N PHE A 120 -7.54 21.19 -4.13
CA PHE A 120 -8.09 21.79 -5.34
C PHE A 120 -9.02 22.98 -5.08
N ALA A 121 -9.81 22.96 -4.01
CA ALA A 121 -10.65 24.08 -3.61
C ALA A 121 -9.85 25.33 -3.21
N LYS A 122 -8.53 25.21 -3.04
CA LYS A 122 -7.58 26.26 -2.68
C LYS A 122 -6.52 26.51 -3.75
N ASP A 123 -6.69 25.95 -4.95
CA ASP A 123 -5.74 26.04 -6.06
C ASP A 123 -4.31 25.52 -5.71
N ILE A 124 -4.24 24.47 -4.90
CA ILE A 124 -2.99 23.79 -4.48
C ILE A 124 -2.82 22.46 -5.20
#